data_440b0b48db6bdf533ae1ad7338164ef6
#
_entry.id   440b0b48db6bdf533ae1ad7338164ef6
#
_cell.length_a   1.000
_cell.length_b   1.000
_cell.length_c   1.000
_cell.angle_alpha   90.00
_cell.angle_beta   90.00
_cell.angle_gamma   90.00
#
_symmetry.space_group_name_H-M   'P 1'
#
loop_
_entity.id
_entity.type
_entity.pdbx_description
1 polymer ?
#
loop_
_entity_poly.entity_id
_entity_poly.type
_entity_poly.pdbx_seq_one_letter_code
_entity_poly.pdbx_strand_id
1 'polypeptide(L)'
;MSQPMTPKLIRRASDLVTSREEVCRGFLGQAQSKSQKATPYVQEAQELWSTLQQISQPDQLFDRVPLRTLATAMGFSDKAQGYFPEAELREAIKPVLDLITKKSGSDFRTEILYRFLLTRGDTLGGEMRNFTGESGPTKFIAAVVKALKERGIEYAVFHGKAGEKKIKGVTWKERVLFFDYKPKCIDKNVDVILLQNPTPPDVRPEHLEDKALYLACGELKGGIDPAG
;
A
#
# COMPACT_ATOMS: atom_id res chain seq x y z
N MET A 1 -5.22 27.87 -15.74
CA MET A 1 -6.32 27.17 -16.43
C MET A 1 -5.72 26.08 -17.30
N SER A 2 -5.74 24.83 -16.86
CA SER A 2 -5.25 23.68 -17.64
C SER A 2 -6.29 23.37 -18.73
N GLN A 3 -5.87 23.36 -19.99
CA GLN A 3 -6.72 22.94 -21.12
C GLN A 3 -7.28 21.53 -20.84
N PRO A 4 -8.56 21.26 -21.18
CA PRO A 4 -9.10 19.92 -21.09
C PRO A 4 -8.30 19.01 -22.03
N MET A 5 -7.60 18.02 -21.46
CA MET A 5 -6.91 17.01 -22.25
C MET A 5 -7.94 16.23 -23.07
N THR A 6 -7.94 16.44 -24.37
CA THR A 6 -8.69 15.57 -25.30
C THR A 6 -8.20 14.13 -25.09
N PRO A 7 -9.08 13.15 -24.85
CA PRO A 7 -8.62 11.79 -24.63
C PRO A 7 -7.90 11.27 -25.87
N LYS A 8 -6.61 10.99 -25.72
CA LYS A 8 -5.76 10.46 -26.79
C LYS A 8 -6.29 9.07 -27.17
N LEU A 9 -6.70 8.90 -28.40
CA LEU A 9 -7.16 7.61 -28.89
C LEU A 9 -5.95 6.66 -28.96
N ILE A 10 -5.98 5.56 -28.22
CA ILE A 10 -4.93 4.54 -28.25
C ILE A 10 -5.04 3.78 -29.58
N ARG A 11 -4.05 3.94 -30.44
CA ARG A 11 -3.98 3.29 -31.75
C ARG A 11 -2.80 2.34 -31.89
N ARG A 12 -1.76 2.52 -31.11
CA ARG A 12 -0.50 1.77 -31.14
C ARG A 12 -0.02 1.48 -29.74
N ALA A 13 0.79 0.45 -29.55
CA ALA A 13 1.42 0.14 -28.28
C ALA A 13 2.23 1.32 -27.72
N SER A 14 2.87 2.12 -28.60
CA SER A 14 3.59 3.34 -28.21
C SER A 14 2.70 4.41 -27.56
N ASP A 15 1.39 4.39 -27.79
CA ASP A 15 0.45 5.34 -27.17
C ASP A 15 0.18 5.00 -25.68
N LEU A 16 0.56 3.80 -25.26
CA LEU A 16 0.49 3.32 -23.86
C LEU A 16 1.77 3.61 -23.07
N VAL A 17 2.83 4.07 -23.74
CA VAL A 17 4.09 4.38 -23.05
C VAL A 17 3.92 5.63 -22.20
N THR A 18 4.21 5.51 -20.92
CA THR A 18 4.20 6.64 -19.98
C THR A 18 5.33 7.61 -20.31
N SER A 19 5.03 8.89 -20.43
CA SER A 19 6.04 9.91 -20.69
C SER A 19 7.00 10.06 -19.50
N ARG A 20 8.23 10.49 -19.74
CA ARG A 20 9.20 10.78 -18.68
C ARG A 20 8.65 11.79 -17.66
N GLU A 21 7.90 12.78 -18.10
CA GLU A 21 7.30 13.79 -17.23
C GLU A 21 6.28 13.17 -16.27
N GLU A 22 5.45 12.25 -16.77
CA GLU A 22 4.47 11.53 -15.94
C GLU A 22 5.17 10.62 -14.94
N VAL A 23 6.24 9.93 -15.32
CA VAL A 23 7.08 9.14 -14.42
C VAL A 23 7.68 10.03 -13.34
N CYS A 24 8.29 11.16 -13.69
CA CYS A 24 8.86 12.10 -12.71
C CYS A 24 7.78 12.64 -11.76
N ARG A 25 6.61 12.98 -12.26
CA ARG A 25 5.46 13.42 -11.44
C ARG A 25 5.01 12.32 -10.48
N GLY A 26 5.00 11.08 -10.94
CA GLY A 26 4.70 9.91 -10.11
C GLY A 26 5.69 9.74 -8.97
N PHE A 27 7.00 9.81 -9.23
CA PHE A 27 8.05 9.75 -8.20
C PHE A 27 7.93 10.88 -7.18
N LEU A 28 7.68 12.10 -7.66
CA LEU A 28 7.48 13.25 -6.76
C LEU A 28 6.28 13.04 -5.84
N GLY A 29 5.13 12.60 -6.38
CA GLY A 29 3.95 12.31 -5.58
C GLY A 29 4.17 11.17 -4.57
N GLN A 30 4.94 10.15 -4.94
CA GLN A 30 5.32 9.06 -4.03
C GLN A 30 6.23 9.57 -2.91
N ALA A 31 7.24 10.40 -3.23
CA ALA A 31 8.14 10.99 -2.24
C ALA A 31 7.38 11.88 -1.25
N GLN A 32 6.46 12.72 -1.73
CA GLN A 32 5.60 13.55 -0.88
C GLN A 32 4.72 12.71 0.05
N SER A 33 4.07 11.67 -0.48
CA SER A 33 3.24 10.76 0.32
C SER A 33 4.06 10.03 1.37
N LYS A 34 5.28 9.58 1.03
CA LYS A 34 6.20 8.93 1.98
C LYS A 34 6.63 9.91 3.09
N SER A 35 6.96 11.15 2.73
CA SER A 35 7.33 12.18 3.70
C SER A 35 6.20 12.47 4.69
N GLN A 36 4.96 12.60 4.21
CA GLN A 36 3.80 12.81 5.08
C GLN A 36 3.57 11.63 6.03
N LYS A 37 3.65 10.40 5.52
CA LYS A 37 3.49 9.18 6.33
C LYS A 37 4.64 8.95 7.31
N ALA A 38 5.82 9.49 7.05
CA ALA A 38 6.97 9.40 7.96
C ALA A 38 6.83 10.32 9.18
N THR A 39 6.01 11.38 9.13
CA THR A 39 5.91 12.39 10.18
C THR A 39 5.65 11.79 11.57
N PRO A 40 4.69 10.87 11.80
CA PRO A 40 4.47 10.27 13.11
C PRO A 40 5.73 9.55 13.64
N TYR A 41 6.42 8.80 12.77
CA TYR A 41 7.64 8.07 13.15
C TYR A 41 8.81 8.99 13.51
N VAL A 42 8.90 10.14 12.84
CA VAL A 42 9.89 11.19 13.20
C VAL A 42 9.56 11.76 14.56
N GLN A 43 8.30 12.02 14.87
CA GLN A 43 7.86 12.49 16.19
C GLN A 43 8.18 11.47 17.29
N GLU A 44 7.84 10.20 17.09
CA GLU A 44 8.19 9.10 18.01
C GLU A 44 9.72 9.03 18.25
N ALA A 45 10.53 9.20 17.20
CA ALA A 45 11.99 9.20 17.32
C ALA A 45 12.51 10.40 18.11
N GLN A 46 11.91 11.57 17.95
CA GLN A 46 12.26 12.79 18.74
C GLN A 46 11.92 12.61 20.21
N GLU A 47 10.76 12.03 20.53
CA GLU A 47 10.35 11.72 21.90
C GLU A 47 11.30 10.69 22.54
N LEU A 48 11.61 9.62 21.81
CA LEU A 48 12.60 8.63 22.24
C LEU A 48 13.96 9.29 22.50
N TRP A 49 14.44 10.11 21.59
CA TRP A 49 15.73 10.79 21.74
C TRP A 49 15.76 11.70 22.97
N SER A 50 14.71 12.48 23.20
CA SER A 50 14.59 13.33 24.38
C SER A 50 14.66 12.52 25.68
N THR A 51 14.02 11.34 25.70
CA THR A 51 14.07 10.43 26.84
C THR A 51 15.47 9.82 27.01
N LEU A 52 16.09 9.35 25.93
CA LEU A 52 17.43 8.74 25.95
C LEU A 52 18.50 9.69 26.45
N GLN A 53 18.40 10.99 26.16
CA GLN A 53 19.33 12.00 26.65
C GLN A 53 19.32 12.13 28.17
N GLN A 54 18.23 11.75 28.84
CA GLN A 54 18.10 11.78 30.28
C GLN A 54 18.57 10.51 31.00
N ILE A 55 18.93 9.48 30.21
CA ILE A 55 19.35 8.17 30.71
C ILE A 55 20.88 8.12 30.74
N SER A 56 21.44 7.89 31.92
CA SER A 56 22.89 7.81 32.14
C SER A 56 23.40 6.37 32.00
N GLN A 57 22.60 5.39 32.40
CA GLN A 57 22.98 3.98 32.44
C GLN A 57 21.93 3.11 31.74
N PRO A 58 22.35 2.01 31.07
CA PRO A 58 21.44 1.14 30.32
C PRO A 58 20.31 0.50 31.15
N ASP A 59 20.52 0.24 32.41
CA ASP A 59 19.53 -0.34 33.36
C ASP A 59 18.29 0.55 33.51
N GLN A 60 18.41 1.86 33.31
CA GLN A 60 17.30 2.80 33.37
C GLN A 60 16.35 2.73 32.15
N LEU A 61 16.74 2.02 31.08
CA LEU A 61 15.96 1.97 29.85
C LEU A 61 14.56 1.40 30.05
N PHE A 62 14.46 0.30 30.79
CA PHE A 62 13.16 -0.35 31.06
C PHE A 62 12.21 0.47 31.93
N ASP A 63 12.73 1.41 32.69
CA ASP A 63 11.94 2.24 33.60
C ASP A 63 11.50 3.56 32.95
N ARG A 64 12.27 4.04 31.96
CA ARG A 64 12.07 5.37 31.38
C ARG A 64 11.54 5.34 29.94
N VAL A 65 11.84 4.31 29.20
CA VAL A 65 11.39 4.17 27.80
C VAL A 65 10.22 3.18 27.74
N PRO A 66 9.11 3.52 27.08
CA PRO A 66 8.00 2.61 26.91
C PRO A 66 8.45 1.27 26.30
N LEU A 67 7.96 0.16 26.85
CA LEU A 67 8.39 -1.19 26.45
C LEU A 67 8.23 -1.43 24.93
N ARG A 68 7.14 -0.97 24.34
CA ARG A 68 6.90 -1.09 22.89
C ARG A 68 7.91 -0.32 22.05
N THR A 69 8.34 0.84 22.52
CA THR A 69 9.39 1.64 21.87
C THR A 69 10.75 0.94 21.93
N LEU A 70 11.09 0.35 23.09
CA LEU A 70 12.28 -0.49 23.20
C LEU A 70 12.22 -1.72 22.30
N ALA A 71 11.07 -2.40 22.27
CA ALA A 71 10.88 -3.55 21.40
C ALA A 71 11.07 -3.19 19.91
N THR A 72 10.57 -2.02 19.49
CA THR A 72 10.82 -1.50 18.14
C THR A 72 12.32 -1.28 17.90
N ALA A 73 13.03 -0.69 18.86
CA ALA A 73 14.47 -0.54 18.75
C ALA A 73 15.24 -1.88 18.71
N MET A 74 14.66 -2.92 19.29
CA MET A 74 15.20 -4.30 19.23
C MET A 74 14.79 -5.07 17.95
N GLY A 75 14.10 -4.41 17.01
CA GLY A 75 13.73 -5.01 15.72
C GLY A 75 12.35 -5.66 15.68
N PHE A 76 11.55 -5.57 16.74
CA PHE A 76 10.19 -6.11 16.74
C PHE A 76 9.22 -5.16 16.02
N SER A 77 8.61 -5.64 14.94
CA SER A 77 7.51 -4.92 14.29
C SER A 77 6.28 -4.83 15.20
N ASP A 78 5.38 -3.86 14.96
CA ASP A 78 4.14 -3.71 15.74
C ASP A 78 3.29 -5.00 15.69
N LYS A 79 3.29 -5.69 14.53
CA LYS A 79 2.64 -6.99 14.39
C LYS A 79 3.27 -8.06 15.30
N ALA A 80 4.60 -8.15 15.32
CA ALA A 80 5.30 -9.10 16.18
C ALA A 80 5.02 -8.82 17.66
N GLN A 81 5.07 -7.56 18.08
CA GLN A 81 4.77 -7.16 19.47
C GLN A 81 3.34 -7.52 19.90
N GLY A 82 2.38 -7.58 18.97
CA GLY A 82 0.99 -7.97 19.25
C GLY A 82 0.81 -9.43 19.63
N TYR A 83 1.81 -10.30 19.38
CA TYR A 83 1.77 -11.71 19.77
C TYR A 83 2.29 -12.00 21.19
N PHE A 84 2.96 -11.02 21.82
CA PHE A 84 3.55 -11.19 23.12
C PHE A 84 2.74 -10.48 24.20
N PRO A 85 2.36 -11.16 25.30
CA PRO A 85 2.02 -10.48 26.53
C PRO A 85 3.19 -9.58 26.99
N GLU A 86 2.88 -8.51 27.72
CA GLU A 86 3.87 -7.49 28.10
C GLU A 86 5.08 -8.07 28.86
N ALA A 87 4.83 -9.01 29.78
CA ALA A 87 5.90 -9.66 30.53
C ALA A 87 6.82 -10.49 29.63
N GLU A 88 6.24 -11.24 28.68
CA GLU A 88 7.02 -12.04 27.73
C GLU A 88 7.78 -11.15 26.75
N LEU A 89 7.20 -10.04 26.31
CA LEU A 89 7.88 -9.08 25.45
C LEU A 89 9.12 -8.49 26.15
N ARG A 90 8.99 -8.15 27.41
CA ARG A 90 10.12 -7.66 28.23
C ARG A 90 11.26 -8.68 28.29
N GLU A 91 10.96 -9.94 28.55
CA GLU A 91 11.96 -11.02 28.60
C GLU A 91 12.56 -11.29 27.21
N ALA A 92 11.77 -11.21 26.14
CA ALA A 92 12.24 -11.43 24.78
C ALA A 92 13.22 -10.37 24.29
N ILE A 93 13.03 -9.11 24.66
CA ILE A 93 13.90 -8.01 24.21
C ILE A 93 15.17 -7.85 25.06
N LYS A 94 15.14 -8.31 26.32
CA LYS A 94 16.24 -8.13 27.26
C LYS A 94 17.61 -8.62 26.76
N PRO A 95 17.75 -9.85 26.24
CA PRO A 95 19.05 -10.33 25.72
C PRO A 95 19.57 -9.48 24.57
N VAL A 96 18.69 -8.99 23.71
CA VAL A 96 19.06 -8.14 22.56
C VAL A 96 19.54 -6.78 23.06
N LEU A 97 18.82 -6.19 24.01
CA LEU A 97 19.17 -4.93 24.63
C LEU A 97 20.53 -5.02 25.36
N ASP A 98 20.76 -6.08 26.12
CA ASP A 98 22.03 -6.33 26.84
C ASP A 98 23.19 -6.46 25.87
N LEU A 99 23.00 -7.16 24.76
CA LEU A 99 24.00 -7.30 23.71
C LEU A 99 24.37 -5.96 23.09
N ILE A 100 23.36 -5.13 22.77
CA ILE A 100 23.53 -3.83 22.14
C ILE A 100 24.26 -2.89 23.10
N THR A 101 23.79 -2.77 24.33
CA THR A 101 24.36 -1.85 25.32
C THR A 101 25.78 -2.23 25.71
N LYS A 102 26.07 -3.53 25.85
CA LYS A 102 27.41 -4.04 26.08
C LYS A 102 28.38 -3.73 24.94
N LYS A 103 27.90 -3.82 23.69
CA LYS A 103 28.73 -3.57 22.50
C LYS A 103 28.98 -2.09 22.27
N SER A 104 27.97 -1.25 22.49
CA SER A 104 28.01 0.19 22.19
C SER A 104 28.61 1.03 23.34
N GLY A 105 28.73 0.49 24.55
CA GLY A 105 29.26 1.22 25.69
C GLY A 105 28.52 2.54 25.95
N SER A 106 29.23 3.67 25.98
CA SER A 106 28.67 5.00 26.17
C SER A 106 27.72 5.45 25.07
N ASP A 107 27.82 4.86 23.88
CA ASP A 107 27.07 5.26 22.69
C ASP A 107 25.72 4.52 22.54
N PHE A 108 25.33 3.73 23.54
CA PHE A 108 24.10 2.92 23.52
C PHE A 108 22.84 3.72 23.17
N ARG A 109 22.75 4.97 23.60
CA ARG A 109 21.60 5.86 23.31
C ARG A 109 21.44 6.11 21.81
N THR A 110 22.53 6.44 21.15
CA THR A 110 22.56 6.67 19.71
C THR A 110 22.26 5.38 18.93
N GLU A 111 22.81 4.27 19.38
CA GLU A 111 22.58 2.96 18.78
C GLU A 111 21.11 2.54 18.88
N ILE A 112 20.47 2.74 20.04
CA ILE A 112 19.03 2.47 20.23
C ILE A 112 18.18 3.34 19.30
N LEU A 113 18.49 4.64 19.19
CA LEU A 113 17.77 5.54 18.28
C LEU A 113 17.90 5.09 16.81
N TYR A 114 19.10 4.75 16.36
CA TYR A 114 19.31 4.31 14.98
C TYR A 114 18.56 3.02 14.67
N ARG A 115 18.58 2.04 15.57
CA ARG A 115 17.83 0.79 15.41
C ARG A 115 16.32 1.02 15.40
N PHE A 116 15.83 1.91 16.25
CA PHE A 116 14.43 2.35 16.24
C PHE A 116 14.06 2.92 14.86
N LEU A 117 14.87 3.85 14.33
CA LEU A 117 14.62 4.46 13.02
C LEU A 117 14.69 3.45 11.88
N LEU A 118 15.59 2.47 11.92
CA LEU A 118 15.67 1.41 10.93
C LEU A 118 14.41 0.55 10.92
N THR A 119 13.91 0.15 12.08
CA THR A 119 12.67 -0.64 12.20
C THR A 119 11.44 0.15 11.75
N ARG A 120 11.35 1.43 12.13
CA ARG A 120 10.27 2.32 11.66
C ARG A 120 10.37 2.61 10.16
N GLY A 121 11.58 2.71 9.62
CA GLY A 121 11.81 2.82 8.18
C GLY A 121 11.29 1.61 7.39
N ASP A 122 11.48 0.40 7.91
CA ASP A 122 10.92 -0.82 7.31
C ASP A 122 9.39 -0.86 7.40
N THR A 123 8.82 -0.48 8.54
CA THR A 123 7.36 -0.32 8.72
C THR A 123 6.79 0.66 7.69
N LEU A 124 7.39 1.85 7.54
CA LEU A 124 7.00 2.84 6.54
C LEU A 124 7.12 2.29 5.11
N GLY A 125 8.16 1.51 4.83
CA GLY A 125 8.33 0.83 3.54
C GLY A 125 7.18 -0.13 3.24
N GLY A 126 6.76 -0.92 4.23
CA GLY A 126 5.58 -1.80 4.14
C GLY A 126 4.28 -1.05 3.89
N GLU A 127 4.04 0.03 4.65
CA GLU A 127 2.86 0.88 4.45
C GLU A 127 2.83 1.54 3.07
N MET A 128 3.98 1.98 2.55
CA MET A 128 4.05 2.56 1.22
C MET A 128 3.76 1.53 0.12
N ARG A 129 4.20 0.29 0.26
CA ARG A 129 3.85 -0.80 -0.67
C ARG A 129 2.34 -1.03 -0.68
N ASN A 130 1.70 -1.14 0.49
CA ASN A 130 0.26 -1.32 0.60
C ASN A 130 -0.51 -0.13 0.00
N PHE A 131 -0.11 1.10 0.35
CA PHE A 131 -0.71 2.33 -0.17
C PHE A 131 -0.63 2.40 -1.71
N THR A 132 0.52 2.05 -2.28
CA THR A 132 0.71 2.04 -3.72
C THR A 132 -0.15 0.96 -4.39
N GLY A 133 -0.23 -0.23 -3.79
CA GLY A 133 -1.07 -1.33 -4.27
C GLY A 133 -2.56 -0.98 -4.26
N GLU A 134 -3.06 -0.29 -3.24
CA GLU A 134 -4.47 0.11 -3.13
C GLU A 134 -4.82 1.33 -4.00
N SER A 135 -3.88 2.24 -4.20
CA SER A 135 -4.13 3.48 -4.95
C SER A 135 -4.28 3.25 -6.46
N GLY A 136 -3.60 2.27 -7.02
CA GLY A 136 -3.65 1.93 -8.45
C GLY A 136 -5.06 1.56 -8.92
N PRO A 137 -5.68 0.52 -8.34
CA PRO A 137 -7.06 0.13 -8.66
C PRO A 137 -8.06 1.28 -8.48
N THR A 138 -7.97 2.04 -7.39
CA THR A 138 -8.87 3.17 -7.11
C THR A 138 -8.78 4.24 -8.19
N LYS A 139 -7.57 4.63 -8.60
CA LYS A 139 -7.35 5.61 -9.67
C LYS A 139 -7.83 5.10 -11.02
N PHE A 140 -7.60 3.83 -11.31
CA PHE A 140 -8.05 3.20 -12.56
C PHE A 140 -9.59 3.19 -12.66
N ILE A 141 -10.28 2.77 -11.60
CA ILE A 141 -11.75 2.79 -11.53
C ILE A 141 -12.28 4.21 -11.73
N ALA A 142 -11.69 5.20 -11.03
CA ALA A 142 -12.09 6.60 -11.18
C ALA A 142 -11.89 7.11 -12.60
N ALA A 143 -10.79 6.72 -13.26
CA ALA A 143 -10.52 7.09 -14.65
C ALA A 143 -11.54 6.46 -15.62
N VAL A 144 -11.90 5.20 -15.44
CA VAL A 144 -12.93 4.51 -16.25
C VAL A 144 -14.28 5.20 -16.09
N VAL A 145 -14.73 5.43 -14.85
CA VAL A 145 -16.00 6.09 -14.54
C VAL A 145 -16.04 7.51 -15.13
N LYS A 146 -14.95 8.27 -14.98
CA LYS A 146 -14.81 9.59 -15.57
C LYS A 146 -14.95 9.54 -17.09
N ALA A 147 -14.25 8.61 -17.74
CA ALA A 147 -14.29 8.46 -19.19
C ALA A 147 -15.68 8.09 -19.72
N LEU A 148 -16.45 7.27 -18.99
CA LEU A 148 -17.83 6.93 -19.33
C LEU A 148 -18.74 8.17 -19.20
N LYS A 149 -18.64 8.92 -18.09
CA LYS A 149 -19.38 10.16 -17.86
C LYS A 149 -19.12 11.21 -18.95
N GLU A 150 -17.87 11.47 -19.28
CA GLU A 150 -17.49 12.46 -20.29
C GLU A 150 -18.01 12.12 -21.69
N ARG A 151 -18.28 10.84 -21.95
CA ARG A 151 -18.85 10.34 -23.21
C ARG A 151 -20.39 10.21 -23.19
N GLY A 152 -21.04 10.57 -22.09
CA GLY A 152 -22.49 10.39 -21.92
C GLY A 152 -22.93 8.93 -21.97
N ILE A 153 -22.04 7.98 -21.59
CA ILE A 153 -22.37 6.56 -21.57
C ILE A 153 -22.96 6.22 -20.20
N GLU A 154 -24.15 5.70 -20.20
CA GLU A 154 -24.78 5.16 -18.98
C GLU A 154 -23.97 3.97 -18.48
N TYR A 155 -23.76 3.93 -17.16
CA TYR A 155 -23.01 2.86 -16.49
C TYR A 155 -23.60 2.60 -15.10
N ALA A 156 -23.36 1.42 -14.58
CA ALA A 156 -23.60 1.08 -13.18
C ALA A 156 -22.33 0.54 -12.54
N VAL A 157 -22.15 0.85 -11.26
CA VAL A 157 -21.10 0.26 -10.44
C VAL A 157 -21.70 -0.81 -9.53
N PHE A 158 -20.95 -1.88 -9.29
CA PHE A 158 -21.38 -2.89 -8.34
C PHE A 158 -20.25 -3.19 -7.34
N HIS A 159 -20.69 -3.61 -6.17
CA HIS A 159 -19.84 -3.92 -5.02
C HIS A 159 -19.83 -5.44 -4.82
N GLY A 160 -18.91 -5.95 -4.02
CA GLY A 160 -18.86 -7.37 -3.71
C GLY A 160 -20.00 -7.82 -2.79
N LYS A 161 -19.70 -8.10 -1.55
CA LYS A 161 -20.71 -8.47 -0.55
C LYS A 161 -21.49 -7.25 -0.07
N ALA A 162 -22.71 -7.48 0.40
CA ALA A 162 -23.55 -6.43 0.98
C ALA A 162 -22.79 -5.68 2.09
N GLY A 163 -22.74 -4.34 1.98
CA GLY A 163 -22.00 -3.47 2.91
C GLY A 163 -20.52 -3.22 2.56
N GLU A 164 -19.98 -3.88 1.55
CA GLU A 164 -18.61 -3.62 1.08
C GLU A 164 -18.56 -2.30 0.30
N LYS A 165 -17.68 -1.37 0.73
CA LYS A 165 -17.50 -0.07 0.05
C LYS A 165 -16.65 -0.18 -1.22
N LYS A 166 -15.87 -1.26 -1.36
CA LYS A 166 -14.96 -1.45 -2.49
C LYS A 166 -15.75 -1.76 -3.76
N ILE A 167 -15.56 -0.97 -4.80
CA ILE A 167 -16.13 -1.24 -6.12
C ILE A 167 -15.48 -2.49 -6.68
N LYS A 168 -16.29 -3.48 -7.05
CA LYS A 168 -15.85 -4.75 -7.64
C LYS A 168 -16.05 -4.79 -9.15
N GLY A 169 -16.79 -3.86 -9.71
CA GLY A 169 -16.87 -3.72 -11.14
C GLY A 169 -17.73 -2.57 -11.62
N VAL A 170 -17.67 -2.37 -12.93
CA VAL A 170 -18.42 -1.36 -13.68
C VAL A 170 -19.04 -2.04 -14.91
N THR A 171 -20.32 -1.81 -15.15
CA THR A 171 -21.00 -2.29 -16.37
C THR A 171 -21.53 -1.11 -17.18
N TRP A 172 -21.45 -1.22 -18.50
CA TRP A 172 -22.00 -0.25 -19.45
C TRP A 172 -22.30 -0.94 -20.78
N LYS A 173 -23.46 -0.68 -21.36
CA LYS A 173 -23.89 -1.34 -22.60
C LYS A 173 -23.70 -2.87 -22.47
N GLU A 174 -23.04 -3.48 -23.44
CA GLU A 174 -22.71 -4.90 -23.48
C GLU A 174 -21.30 -5.20 -22.95
N ARG A 175 -20.84 -4.46 -21.95
CA ARG A 175 -19.51 -4.62 -21.35
C ARG A 175 -19.61 -4.66 -19.84
N VAL A 176 -18.76 -5.48 -19.24
CA VAL A 176 -18.54 -5.49 -17.81
C VAL A 176 -17.05 -5.55 -17.49
N LEU A 177 -16.62 -4.72 -16.59
CA LEU A 177 -15.25 -4.67 -16.08
C LEU A 177 -15.27 -5.11 -14.63
N PHE A 178 -14.61 -6.21 -14.33
CA PHE A 178 -14.45 -6.74 -12.99
C PHE A 178 -13.07 -6.35 -12.44
N PHE A 179 -13.00 -6.17 -11.12
CA PHE A 179 -11.79 -5.84 -10.39
C PHE A 179 -11.50 -6.84 -9.28
N ASP A 180 -10.26 -7.36 -9.26
CA ASP A 180 -9.77 -8.21 -8.18
C ASP A 180 -10.64 -9.48 -7.98
N TYR A 181 -10.70 -10.29 -9.03
CA TYR A 181 -11.38 -11.59 -9.03
C TYR A 181 -10.42 -12.74 -9.31
N LYS A 182 -10.76 -13.91 -8.77
CA LYS A 182 -10.10 -15.19 -9.06
C LYS A 182 -11.06 -16.11 -9.83
N PRO A 183 -11.12 -16.04 -11.18
CA PRO A 183 -11.93 -16.94 -11.98
C PRO A 183 -11.39 -18.37 -11.88
N LYS A 184 -12.26 -19.36 -11.76
CA LYS A 184 -11.85 -20.78 -11.69
C LYS A 184 -11.14 -21.21 -12.97
N CYS A 185 -11.56 -20.68 -14.12
CA CYS A 185 -10.97 -20.99 -15.42
C CYS A 185 -9.51 -20.48 -15.57
N ILE A 186 -9.06 -19.51 -14.74
CA ILE A 186 -7.70 -18.97 -14.73
C ILE A 186 -6.93 -19.46 -13.49
N ASP A 187 -7.63 -19.74 -12.38
CA ASP A 187 -7.10 -20.16 -11.08
C ASP A 187 -6.03 -19.20 -10.48
N LYS A 188 -6.03 -17.95 -10.92
CA LYS A 188 -5.20 -16.87 -10.37
C LYS A 188 -6.04 -15.64 -10.13
N ASN A 189 -5.64 -14.83 -9.16
CA ASN A 189 -6.24 -13.51 -8.99
C ASN A 189 -5.84 -12.62 -10.17
N VAL A 190 -6.83 -11.93 -10.75
CA VAL A 190 -6.66 -11.01 -11.87
C VAL A 190 -7.20 -9.65 -11.46
N ASP A 191 -6.37 -8.62 -11.59
CA ASP A 191 -6.72 -7.29 -11.11
C ASP A 191 -7.82 -6.63 -11.95
N VAL A 192 -7.82 -6.89 -13.26
CA VAL A 192 -8.80 -6.32 -14.21
C VAL A 192 -9.21 -7.36 -15.23
N ILE A 193 -10.53 -7.56 -15.37
CA ILE A 193 -11.12 -8.47 -16.37
C ILE A 193 -12.22 -7.71 -17.10
N LEU A 194 -12.06 -7.52 -18.40
CA LEU A 194 -13.08 -6.96 -19.27
C LEU A 194 -13.77 -8.09 -20.03
N LEU A 195 -15.08 -8.21 -19.85
CA LEU A 195 -15.92 -9.17 -20.56
C LEU A 195 -16.94 -8.50 -21.45
N GLN A 196 -17.39 -9.21 -22.47
CA GLN A 196 -18.70 -8.96 -23.07
C GLN A 196 -19.78 -9.38 -22.06
N ASN A 197 -20.75 -8.51 -21.80
CA ASN A 197 -21.89 -8.83 -20.96
C ASN A 197 -23.04 -9.36 -21.83
N PRO A 198 -23.37 -10.65 -21.76
CA PRO A 198 -24.44 -11.23 -22.57
C PRO A 198 -25.85 -10.89 -22.07
N THR A 199 -25.98 -10.37 -20.86
CA THR A 199 -27.27 -10.10 -20.19
C THR A 199 -27.35 -8.70 -19.58
N PRO A 200 -27.06 -7.61 -20.33
CA PRO A 200 -27.15 -6.27 -19.77
C PRO A 200 -28.62 -5.94 -19.40
N PRO A 201 -28.86 -5.19 -18.29
CA PRO A 201 -27.85 -4.62 -17.38
C PRO A 201 -27.31 -5.59 -16.33
N ASP A 202 -27.81 -6.82 -16.27
CA ASP A 202 -27.45 -7.80 -15.24
C ASP A 202 -26.00 -8.24 -15.39
N VAL A 203 -25.30 -8.34 -14.27
CA VAL A 203 -23.94 -8.85 -14.19
C VAL A 203 -23.93 -10.09 -13.32
N ARG A 204 -23.55 -11.24 -13.89
CA ARG A 204 -23.54 -12.52 -13.20
C ARG A 204 -22.11 -13.04 -13.01
N PRO A 205 -21.78 -13.53 -11.80
CA PRO A 205 -20.45 -14.10 -11.54
C PRO A 205 -20.10 -15.27 -12.47
N GLU A 206 -21.09 -16.02 -12.95
CA GLU A 206 -20.90 -17.15 -13.89
C GLU A 206 -20.27 -16.71 -15.21
N HIS A 207 -20.42 -15.44 -15.62
CA HIS A 207 -19.79 -14.91 -16.82
C HIS A 207 -18.26 -14.94 -16.73
N LEU A 208 -17.69 -14.91 -15.50
CA LEU A 208 -16.24 -15.05 -15.28
C LEU A 208 -15.69 -16.44 -15.62
N GLU A 209 -16.56 -17.45 -15.70
CA GLU A 209 -16.15 -18.82 -16.01
C GLU A 209 -16.24 -19.14 -17.52
N ASP A 210 -16.89 -18.27 -18.29
CA ASP A 210 -17.01 -18.43 -19.75
C ASP A 210 -15.87 -17.69 -20.48
N LYS A 211 -14.89 -18.43 -20.93
CA LYS A 211 -13.72 -17.90 -21.66
C LYS A 211 -14.08 -17.18 -22.95
N ALA A 212 -15.20 -17.51 -23.59
CA ALA A 212 -15.65 -16.88 -24.83
C ALA A 212 -16.04 -15.40 -24.62
N LEU A 213 -16.37 -15.02 -23.40
CA LEU A 213 -16.76 -13.64 -23.07
C LEU A 213 -15.55 -12.72 -22.80
N TYR A 214 -14.34 -13.26 -22.64
CA TYR A 214 -13.17 -12.46 -22.31
C TYR A 214 -12.72 -11.59 -23.49
N LEU A 215 -12.68 -10.29 -23.26
CA LEU A 215 -12.16 -9.30 -24.21
C LEU A 215 -10.73 -8.88 -23.86
N ALA A 216 -10.45 -8.75 -22.55
CA ALA A 216 -9.13 -8.45 -22.03
C ALA A 216 -9.04 -8.84 -20.55
N CYS A 217 -7.83 -9.17 -20.12
CA CYS A 217 -7.49 -9.28 -18.71
C CYS A 217 -6.09 -8.73 -18.50
N GLY A 218 -5.81 -8.27 -17.27
CA GLY A 218 -4.53 -7.67 -16.96
C GLY A 218 -4.29 -7.47 -15.48
N GLU A 219 -3.07 -7.07 -15.19
CA GLU A 219 -2.58 -6.72 -13.87
C GLU A 219 -2.44 -5.21 -13.74
N LEU A 220 -2.81 -4.64 -12.60
CA LEU A 220 -2.64 -3.23 -12.29
C LEU A 220 -1.38 -3.04 -11.44
N LYS A 221 -0.34 -2.50 -12.05
CA LYS A 221 0.86 -2.10 -11.31
C LYS A 221 0.68 -0.69 -10.76
N GLY A 222 0.51 -0.57 -9.45
CA GLY A 222 0.37 0.72 -8.77
C GLY A 222 1.69 1.47 -8.59
N GLY A 223 2.82 0.85 -8.92
CA GLY A 223 4.15 1.43 -8.84
C GLY A 223 4.58 2.18 -10.10
N ILE A 224 5.67 2.92 -9.98
CA ILE A 224 6.35 3.62 -11.08
C ILE A 224 7.58 2.81 -11.54
N ASP A 225 7.78 1.63 -10.99
CA ASP A 225 8.93 0.78 -11.32
C ASP A 225 8.75 0.21 -12.74
N PRO A 226 9.60 0.60 -13.68
CA PRO A 226 9.53 0.09 -15.05
C PRO A 226 9.96 -1.37 -15.20
N ALA A 227 10.51 -1.98 -14.13
CA ALA A 227 10.93 -3.38 -14.08
C ALA A 227 9.84 -4.32 -13.55
N GLY A 228 8.64 -3.80 -13.23
CA GLY A 228 7.46 -4.56 -12.78
C GLY A 228 6.63 -5.09 -13.93
#